data_243db573ad44f2e1746bf87acb6cb31c
#
_entry.id   243db573ad44f2e1746bf87acb6cb31c
#
_cell.length_a   1.000
_cell.length_b   1.000
_cell.length_c   1.000
_cell.angle_alpha   90.00
_cell.angle_beta   90.00
_cell.angle_gamma   90.00
#
_symmetry.space_group_name_H-M   'P 1'
#
loop_
_entity.id
_entity.type
_entity.pdbx_description
1 polymer ?
#
loop_
_entity_poly.entity_id
_entity_poly.type
_entity_poly.pdbx_seq_one_letter_code
_entity_poly.pdbx_strand_id
1 'polypeptide(L)'
;MNTRRQFLKQAGAASAVLTTLGTPLLSQEAPKKTLRIGFVGVGSKGSQHTGNLMRMEGVELRAVCDIVDLQCREAQEQTKRLGLRPPTIYSRGERDFERMCAEEELDLVYTATPWEWHVPVCVAAMKTGKHAATEIPAAYTIEECWQLVETSEKTGRHLCMMENVNYMPDELIIYNMVRRGVLGELIHGEGGYLHDTRQLKINDHGDGLWLGNHQAQRNGNLYPCHGFGPLAWYMNINHGDRLDFLVSMSSKARGLDLYAAAHLPEGHPKRVRKYINGDVNTCLIRTVNGLSITLTHDTDSPRPYSRINLVQGTKGLVSGWPQMAVSLEIPGNPHPPWEAGDKYRADHASALLAHGKEVHAKLPGIAKDFGPILPGAVWHYTPDHDVRQGDFLEDYRLVEALRSGIAPDFDVYDAATWSSIAVLSEKSVADRSRPVDFPDFTKGKWKTTPPIQIMGV
;
A
#
# COMPACT_ATOMS: atom_id res chain seq x y z
N MET A 1 -25.38 48.76 38.63
CA MET A 1 -24.49 47.77 39.28
C MET A 1 -25.36 46.63 39.80
N ASN A 2 -25.45 45.56 39.05
CA ASN A 2 -26.21 44.37 39.46
C ASN A 2 -25.32 43.55 40.41
N THR A 3 -25.81 43.31 41.60
CA THR A 3 -25.06 42.60 42.66
C THR A 3 -25.01 41.09 42.40
N ARG A 4 -23.91 40.47 42.83
CA ARG A 4 -23.61 39.02 42.75
C ARG A 4 -24.79 38.14 43.16
N ARG A 5 -25.74 38.66 43.95
CA ARG A 5 -26.93 37.97 44.45
C ARG A 5 -28.05 37.86 43.41
N GLN A 6 -28.11 38.78 42.42
CA GLN A 6 -29.09 38.70 41.32
C GLN A 6 -28.62 37.71 40.24
N PHE A 7 -27.33 37.60 40.03
CA PHE A 7 -26.79 36.60 39.10
C PHE A 7 -27.02 35.13 39.57
N LEU A 8 -26.90 34.88 40.87
CA LEU A 8 -27.16 33.54 41.45
C LEU A 8 -28.64 33.18 41.52
N LYS A 9 -29.58 34.13 41.46
CA LYS A 9 -31.00 33.82 41.37
C LYS A 9 -31.49 33.52 39.96
N GLN A 10 -30.79 33.99 38.94
CA GLN A 10 -31.09 33.64 37.54
C GLN A 10 -30.43 32.32 37.07
N ALA A 11 -29.37 31.87 37.73
CA ALA A 11 -28.73 30.60 37.46
C ALA A 11 -29.46 29.38 38.13
N GLY A 12 -30.35 29.64 39.08
CA GLY A 12 -31.08 28.61 39.84
C GLY A 12 -32.43 28.13 39.24
N ALA A 13 -32.88 28.77 38.14
CA ALA A 13 -34.19 28.47 37.56
C ALA A 13 -34.13 27.64 36.26
N ALA A 14 -32.93 27.21 35.81
CA ALA A 14 -32.75 26.44 34.59
C ALA A 14 -32.30 24.97 34.80
N SER A 15 -32.38 24.45 36.05
CA SER A 15 -31.90 23.10 36.37
C SER A 15 -33.00 22.19 36.94
N ALA A 16 -34.20 22.23 36.40
CA ALA A 16 -35.23 21.29 36.77
C ALA A 16 -36.14 20.95 35.58
N VAL A 17 -35.57 20.37 34.52
CA VAL A 17 -36.35 19.65 33.50
C VAL A 17 -35.52 18.52 32.94
N LEU A 18 -36.08 17.29 33.08
CA LEU A 18 -35.76 16.10 32.36
C LEU A 18 -34.51 15.28 32.74
N THR A 19 -34.57 14.55 33.84
CA THR A 19 -34.04 13.19 33.87
C THR A 19 -35.14 12.24 33.34
N THR A 20 -35.38 12.26 32.06
CA THR A 20 -35.88 11.06 31.38
C THR A 20 -34.65 10.21 31.11
N LEU A 21 -34.60 9.04 31.72
CA LEU A 21 -33.74 7.91 31.36
C LEU A 21 -33.97 7.60 29.86
N GLY A 22 -33.28 8.33 29.00
CA GLY A 22 -33.06 7.95 27.62
C GLY A 22 -32.08 6.77 27.65
N THR A 23 -32.62 5.54 27.47
CA THR A 23 -31.81 4.45 26.93
C THR A 23 -30.96 5.04 25.81
N PRO A 24 -29.62 4.79 25.77
CA PRO A 24 -28.86 5.18 24.60
C PRO A 24 -29.57 4.47 23.42
N LEU A 25 -30.18 5.28 22.57
CA LEU A 25 -30.49 4.85 21.22
C LEU A 25 -29.14 4.38 20.66
N LEU A 26 -28.91 3.09 20.66
CA LEU A 26 -27.96 2.45 19.77
C LEU A 26 -28.34 3.04 18.40
N SER A 27 -27.55 3.97 17.91
CA SER A 27 -27.68 4.45 16.54
C SER A 27 -27.59 3.16 15.72
N GLN A 28 -28.72 2.72 15.18
CA GLN A 28 -28.69 1.69 14.15
C GLN A 28 -27.83 2.30 13.05
N GLU A 29 -26.60 1.78 12.92
CA GLU A 29 -25.78 2.10 11.77
C GLU A 29 -26.64 1.89 10.53
N ALA A 30 -26.76 2.89 9.70
CA ALA A 30 -27.47 2.75 8.43
C ALA A 30 -26.89 1.52 7.71
N PRO A 31 -27.73 0.66 7.11
CA PRO A 31 -27.25 -0.57 6.49
C PRO A 31 -26.17 -0.22 5.47
N LYS A 32 -24.95 -0.72 5.71
CA LYS A 32 -23.81 -0.50 4.83
C LYS A 32 -24.17 -1.02 3.44
N LYS A 33 -24.01 -0.18 2.43
CA LYS A 33 -24.30 -0.52 1.02
C LYS A 33 -23.45 -1.71 0.56
N THR A 34 -24.03 -2.62 -0.23
CA THR A 34 -23.26 -3.62 -0.95
C THR A 34 -22.31 -2.94 -1.94
N LEU A 35 -21.03 -3.28 -1.90
CA LEU A 35 -19.99 -2.76 -2.79
C LEU A 35 -19.86 -3.70 -4.01
N ARG A 36 -20.16 -3.19 -5.20
CA ARG A 36 -20.08 -3.92 -6.46
C ARG A 36 -18.72 -3.64 -7.11
N ILE A 37 -17.92 -4.69 -7.27
CA ILE A 37 -16.53 -4.60 -7.72
C ILE A 37 -16.37 -5.22 -9.11
N GLY A 38 -15.69 -4.50 -10.00
CA GLY A 38 -15.08 -5.02 -11.21
C GLY A 38 -13.57 -5.20 -10.96
N PHE A 39 -13.01 -6.34 -11.35
CA PHE A 39 -11.59 -6.61 -11.14
C PHE A 39 -10.88 -6.83 -12.47
N VAL A 40 -9.74 -6.14 -12.70
CA VAL A 40 -8.94 -6.20 -13.92
C VAL A 40 -7.57 -6.81 -13.61
N GLY A 41 -7.22 -7.87 -14.32
CA GLY A 41 -6.01 -8.66 -14.04
C GLY A 41 -6.26 -9.64 -12.88
N VAL A 42 -6.90 -10.77 -13.17
CA VAL A 42 -7.26 -11.80 -12.16
C VAL A 42 -6.30 -12.98 -12.16
N GLY A 43 -5.07 -12.77 -12.64
CA GLY A 43 -3.98 -13.75 -12.56
C GLY A 43 -3.36 -13.83 -11.16
N SER A 44 -2.02 -13.91 -11.09
CA SER A 44 -1.21 -14.10 -9.87
C SER A 44 -1.71 -13.29 -8.64
N LYS A 45 -1.39 -12.02 -8.57
CA LYS A 45 -1.76 -11.15 -7.44
C LYS A 45 -3.27 -10.86 -7.39
N GLY A 46 -3.90 -10.67 -8.57
CA GLY A 46 -5.33 -10.40 -8.65
C GLY A 46 -6.19 -11.56 -8.14
N SER A 47 -5.75 -12.81 -8.25
CA SER A 47 -6.46 -13.97 -7.70
C SER A 47 -6.47 -13.98 -6.17
N GLN A 48 -5.43 -13.44 -5.52
CA GLN A 48 -5.37 -13.29 -4.06
C GLN A 48 -6.39 -12.25 -3.58
N HIS A 49 -6.39 -11.05 -4.20
CA HIS A 49 -7.35 -9.99 -3.85
C HIS A 49 -8.80 -10.41 -4.13
N THR A 50 -9.10 -10.99 -5.30
CA THR A 50 -10.44 -11.49 -5.57
C THR A 50 -10.85 -12.57 -4.57
N GLY A 51 -9.91 -13.43 -4.15
CA GLY A 51 -10.10 -14.43 -3.11
C GLY A 51 -10.49 -13.83 -1.75
N ASN A 52 -9.88 -12.73 -1.34
CA ASN A 52 -10.23 -11.98 -0.14
C ASN A 52 -11.61 -11.31 -0.28
N LEU A 53 -11.77 -10.51 -1.35
CA LEU A 53 -12.93 -9.66 -1.60
C LEU A 53 -14.24 -10.47 -1.67
N MET A 54 -14.26 -11.60 -2.40
CA MET A 54 -15.47 -12.40 -2.56
C MET A 54 -15.94 -13.08 -1.26
N ARG A 55 -15.11 -13.12 -0.22
CA ARG A 55 -15.47 -13.67 1.10
C ARG A 55 -15.94 -12.61 2.09
N MET A 56 -15.74 -11.33 1.78
CA MET A 56 -16.14 -10.23 2.66
C MET A 56 -17.64 -9.96 2.59
N GLU A 57 -18.24 -9.74 3.74
CA GLU A 57 -19.67 -9.40 3.82
C GLU A 57 -19.95 -8.07 3.09
N GLY A 58 -21.01 -8.06 2.28
CA GLY A 58 -21.46 -6.89 1.54
C GLY A 58 -20.55 -6.52 0.36
N VAL A 59 -19.78 -7.47 -0.15
CA VAL A 59 -19.03 -7.35 -1.40
C VAL A 59 -19.65 -8.25 -2.46
N GLU A 60 -19.79 -7.73 -3.66
CA GLU A 60 -20.21 -8.47 -4.85
C GLU A 60 -19.16 -8.30 -5.96
N LEU A 61 -18.47 -9.39 -6.32
CA LEU A 61 -17.60 -9.41 -7.50
C LEU A 61 -18.48 -9.52 -8.74
N ARG A 62 -18.80 -8.38 -9.37
CA ARG A 62 -19.75 -8.28 -10.50
C ARG A 62 -19.14 -8.68 -11.84
N ALA A 63 -17.89 -8.29 -12.04
CA ALA A 63 -17.20 -8.49 -13.31
C ALA A 63 -15.72 -8.75 -13.09
N VAL A 64 -15.13 -9.53 -13.98
CA VAL A 64 -13.68 -9.76 -14.06
C VAL A 64 -13.20 -9.52 -15.49
N CYS A 65 -12.02 -8.93 -15.61
CA CYS A 65 -11.39 -8.65 -16.90
C CYS A 65 -9.94 -9.14 -16.90
N ASP A 66 -9.59 -9.95 -17.89
CA ASP A 66 -8.21 -10.39 -18.13
C ASP A 66 -8.04 -10.73 -19.62
N ILE A 67 -6.85 -10.53 -20.15
CA ILE A 67 -6.50 -10.94 -21.53
C ILE A 67 -6.43 -12.45 -21.70
N VAL A 68 -6.27 -13.18 -20.59
CA VAL A 68 -6.26 -14.64 -20.52
C VAL A 68 -7.61 -15.14 -20.02
N ASP A 69 -8.49 -15.57 -20.93
CA ASP A 69 -9.86 -16.02 -20.62
C ASP A 69 -9.90 -17.09 -19.52
N LEU A 70 -8.90 -17.97 -19.47
CA LEU A 70 -8.80 -19.00 -18.43
C LEU A 70 -8.77 -18.41 -17.01
N GLN A 71 -8.05 -17.29 -16.80
CA GLN A 71 -7.98 -16.63 -15.49
C GLN A 71 -9.36 -16.10 -15.07
N CYS A 72 -10.12 -15.52 -16.01
CA CYS A 72 -11.50 -15.10 -15.75
C CYS A 72 -12.41 -16.28 -15.37
N ARG A 73 -12.27 -17.42 -16.06
CA ARG A 73 -13.04 -18.64 -15.74
C ARG A 73 -12.68 -19.22 -14.39
N GLU A 74 -11.42 -19.19 -13.99
CA GLU A 74 -10.98 -19.62 -12.66
C GLU A 74 -11.60 -18.76 -11.56
N ALA A 75 -11.65 -17.43 -11.75
CA ALA A 75 -12.35 -16.53 -10.82
C ALA A 75 -13.86 -16.86 -10.75
N GLN A 76 -14.53 -17.17 -11.86
CA GLN A 76 -15.93 -17.62 -11.85
C GLN A 76 -16.11 -18.94 -11.08
N GLU A 77 -15.22 -19.90 -11.28
CA GLU A 77 -15.31 -21.19 -10.58
C GLU A 77 -15.07 -21.03 -9.06
N GLN A 78 -14.19 -20.10 -8.65
CA GLN A 78 -14.01 -19.77 -7.24
C GLN A 78 -15.29 -19.19 -6.63
N THR A 79 -15.96 -18.24 -7.30
CA THR A 79 -17.23 -17.67 -6.83
C THR A 79 -18.33 -18.74 -6.73
N LYS A 80 -18.43 -19.64 -7.71
CA LYS A 80 -19.40 -20.76 -7.68
C LYS A 80 -19.16 -21.70 -6.49
N ARG A 81 -17.90 -22.04 -6.18
CA ARG A 81 -17.55 -22.89 -5.01
C ARG A 81 -18.00 -22.27 -3.69
N LEU A 82 -18.04 -20.93 -3.62
CA LEU A 82 -18.52 -20.20 -2.46
C LEU A 82 -20.05 -20.00 -2.46
N GLY A 83 -20.77 -20.51 -3.47
CA GLY A 83 -22.21 -20.32 -3.61
C GLY A 83 -22.60 -18.89 -4.00
N LEU A 84 -21.65 -18.10 -4.54
CA LEU A 84 -21.87 -16.72 -4.95
C LEU A 84 -22.26 -16.63 -6.43
N ARG A 85 -22.82 -15.48 -6.82
CA ARG A 85 -23.09 -15.17 -8.23
C ARG A 85 -21.76 -15.08 -8.99
N PRO A 86 -21.61 -15.82 -10.11
CA PRO A 86 -20.42 -15.72 -10.94
C PRO A 86 -20.32 -14.32 -11.59
N PRO A 87 -19.12 -13.71 -11.65
CA PRO A 87 -18.91 -12.43 -12.32
C PRO A 87 -19.07 -12.52 -13.84
N THR A 88 -19.43 -11.42 -14.48
CA THR A 88 -19.38 -11.26 -15.94
C THR A 88 -17.91 -11.27 -16.40
N ILE A 89 -17.61 -11.98 -17.49
CA ILE A 89 -16.25 -12.06 -18.06
C ILE A 89 -16.06 -11.02 -19.17
N TYR A 90 -14.94 -10.32 -19.10
CA TYR A 90 -14.44 -9.39 -20.12
C TYR A 90 -13.03 -9.84 -20.53
N SER A 91 -12.89 -10.46 -21.74
CA SER A 91 -11.62 -11.06 -22.19
C SER A 91 -11.39 -10.91 -23.70
N ARG A 92 -11.95 -9.85 -24.34
CA ARG A 92 -11.84 -9.65 -25.79
C ARG A 92 -10.53 -8.97 -26.22
N GLY A 93 -9.67 -8.60 -25.28
CA GLY A 93 -8.39 -7.96 -25.54
C GLY A 93 -7.96 -7.01 -24.42
N GLU A 94 -6.82 -6.36 -24.64
CA GLU A 94 -6.13 -5.54 -23.60
C GLU A 94 -6.99 -4.39 -23.07
N ARG A 95 -7.93 -3.87 -23.84
CA ARG A 95 -8.78 -2.73 -23.45
C ARG A 95 -10.23 -3.12 -23.14
N ASP A 96 -10.53 -4.39 -22.95
CA ASP A 96 -11.92 -4.82 -22.66
C ASP A 96 -12.42 -4.33 -21.29
N PHE A 97 -11.50 -3.88 -20.43
CA PHE A 97 -11.83 -3.17 -19.18
C PHE A 97 -12.62 -1.87 -19.42
N GLU A 98 -12.44 -1.19 -20.56
CA GLU A 98 -13.21 0.02 -20.90
C GLU A 98 -14.69 -0.33 -21.11
N ARG A 99 -14.95 -1.46 -21.79
CA ARG A 99 -16.31 -1.97 -21.99
C ARG A 99 -16.91 -2.40 -20.65
N MET A 100 -16.15 -3.10 -19.79
CA MET A 100 -16.57 -3.44 -18.43
C MET A 100 -16.95 -2.19 -17.64
N CYS A 101 -16.11 -1.16 -17.67
CA CYS A 101 -16.38 0.11 -17.00
C CYS A 101 -17.64 0.82 -17.54
N ALA A 102 -17.95 0.66 -18.82
CA ALA A 102 -19.12 1.31 -19.45
C ALA A 102 -20.43 0.54 -19.24
N GLU A 103 -20.40 -0.78 -19.30
CA GLU A 103 -21.58 -1.64 -19.30
C GLU A 103 -22.04 -2.07 -17.91
N GLU A 104 -21.08 -2.25 -16.94
CA GLU A 104 -21.43 -2.79 -15.63
C GLU A 104 -21.74 -1.70 -14.60
N GLU A 105 -22.72 -1.98 -13.77
CA GLU A 105 -23.02 -1.18 -12.57
C GLU A 105 -22.04 -1.50 -11.45
N LEU A 106 -20.94 -0.77 -11.37
CA LEU A 106 -19.87 -0.93 -10.40
C LEU A 106 -19.75 0.29 -9.50
N ASP A 107 -19.31 0.05 -8.26
CA ASP A 107 -18.95 1.08 -7.31
C ASP A 107 -17.41 1.28 -7.28
N LEU A 108 -16.66 0.20 -7.53
CA LEU A 108 -15.20 0.16 -7.54
C LEU A 108 -14.69 -0.67 -8.72
N VAL A 109 -13.63 -0.21 -9.37
CA VAL A 109 -12.80 -1.02 -10.27
C VAL A 109 -11.42 -1.16 -9.63
N TYR A 110 -10.97 -2.39 -9.45
CA TYR A 110 -9.68 -2.72 -8.89
C TYR A 110 -8.78 -3.35 -9.98
N THR A 111 -7.52 -2.95 -10.06
CA THR A 111 -6.58 -3.51 -11.04
C THR A 111 -5.31 -4.07 -10.39
N ALA A 112 -4.93 -5.28 -10.85
CA ALA A 112 -3.65 -5.94 -10.54
C ALA A 112 -3.01 -6.46 -11.86
N THR A 113 -2.97 -5.57 -12.85
CA THR A 113 -2.38 -5.78 -14.16
C THR A 113 -0.87 -5.49 -14.16
N PRO A 114 -0.12 -5.71 -15.26
CA PRO A 114 1.18 -5.07 -15.46
C PRO A 114 1.13 -3.55 -15.30
N TRP A 115 2.23 -2.93 -14.87
CA TRP A 115 2.28 -1.52 -14.45
C TRP A 115 1.75 -0.54 -15.49
N GLU A 116 2.00 -0.79 -16.77
CA GLU A 116 1.54 0.05 -17.90
C GLU A 116 0.03 0.16 -18.02
N TRP A 117 -0.72 -0.74 -17.40
CA TRP A 117 -2.18 -0.76 -17.43
C TRP A 117 -2.84 -0.17 -16.19
N HIS A 118 -2.11 0.11 -15.10
CA HIS A 118 -2.68 0.65 -13.88
C HIS A 118 -3.41 1.98 -14.12
N VAL A 119 -2.73 2.95 -14.74
CA VAL A 119 -3.30 4.26 -15.03
C VAL A 119 -4.45 4.21 -16.03
N PRO A 120 -4.33 3.52 -17.19
CA PRO A 120 -5.45 3.39 -18.13
C PRO A 120 -6.72 2.83 -17.48
N VAL A 121 -6.62 1.78 -16.67
CA VAL A 121 -7.76 1.17 -15.97
C VAL A 121 -8.37 2.13 -14.95
N CYS A 122 -7.55 2.74 -14.07
CA CYS A 122 -8.02 3.67 -13.04
C CYS A 122 -8.70 4.89 -13.65
N VAL A 123 -8.15 5.44 -14.71
CA VAL A 123 -8.72 6.60 -15.43
C VAL A 123 -10.07 6.23 -16.08
N ALA A 124 -10.18 5.05 -16.71
CA ALA A 124 -11.44 4.56 -17.27
C ALA A 124 -12.52 4.39 -16.19
N ALA A 125 -12.15 3.80 -15.05
CA ALA A 125 -13.02 3.64 -13.90
C ALA A 125 -13.55 5.00 -13.40
N MET A 126 -12.66 5.92 -13.09
CA MET A 126 -13.03 7.23 -12.52
C MET A 126 -13.87 8.07 -13.51
N LYS A 127 -13.52 8.07 -14.80
CA LYS A 127 -14.30 8.76 -15.85
C LYS A 127 -15.72 8.23 -16.03
N THR A 128 -15.94 6.94 -15.71
CA THR A 128 -17.28 6.32 -15.75
C THR A 128 -17.98 6.33 -14.39
N GLY A 129 -17.49 7.14 -13.44
CA GLY A 129 -18.14 7.40 -12.16
C GLY A 129 -17.89 6.35 -11.08
N LYS A 130 -16.89 5.46 -11.23
CA LYS A 130 -16.50 4.45 -10.26
C LYS A 130 -15.29 4.91 -9.48
N HIS A 131 -15.12 4.44 -8.24
CA HIS A 131 -13.85 4.53 -7.54
C HIS A 131 -12.82 3.59 -8.19
N ALA A 132 -11.55 3.84 -7.96
CA ALA A 132 -10.46 3.03 -8.48
C ALA A 132 -9.55 2.54 -7.35
N ALA A 133 -9.06 1.30 -7.48
CA ALA A 133 -7.96 0.78 -6.68
C ALA A 133 -6.93 0.14 -7.63
N THR A 134 -5.65 0.24 -7.29
CA THR A 134 -4.58 -0.30 -8.11
C THR A 134 -3.49 -0.91 -7.25
N GLU A 135 -2.92 -2.01 -7.72
CA GLU A 135 -1.65 -2.52 -7.23
C GLU A 135 -0.52 -1.50 -7.46
N ILE A 136 0.58 -1.72 -6.81
CA ILE A 136 1.75 -0.84 -6.78
C ILE A 136 2.76 -1.17 -7.91
N PRO A 137 3.48 -0.14 -8.39
CA PRO A 137 3.24 1.30 -8.22
C PRO A 137 2.01 1.76 -9.00
N ALA A 138 1.32 2.80 -8.55
CA ALA A 138 0.11 3.28 -9.24
C ALA A 138 0.39 3.86 -10.62
N ALA A 139 1.58 4.43 -10.82
CA ALA A 139 2.04 5.02 -12.06
C ALA A 139 3.55 4.83 -12.23
N TYR A 140 4.06 4.93 -13.45
CA TYR A 140 5.51 4.81 -13.72
C TYR A 140 6.07 5.95 -14.59
N THR A 141 5.28 7.02 -14.80
CA THR A 141 5.72 8.31 -15.35
C THR A 141 5.15 9.46 -14.52
N ILE A 142 5.77 10.65 -14.59
CA ILE A 142 5.26 11.85 -13.90
C ILE A 142 3.94 12.32 -14.51
N GLU A 143 3.80 12.20 -15.82
CA GLU A 143 2.59 12.54 -16.56
C GLU A 143 1.41 11.68 -16.12
N GLU A 144 1.64 10.39 -15.90
CA GLU A 144 0.65 9.46 -15.36
C GLU A 144 0.26 9.80 -13.91
N CYS A 145 1.23 10.16 -13.07
CA CYS A 145 0.94 10.64 -11.72
C CYS A 145 -0.04 11.82 -11.74
N TRP A 146 0.22 12.83 -12.59
CA TRP A 146 -0.68 13.97 -12.76
C TRP A 146 -2.02 13.57 -13.35
N GLN A 147 -2.04 12.65 -14.32
CA GLN A 147 -3.29 12.17 -14.92
C GLN A 147 -4.22 11.52 -13.89
N LEU A 148 -3.66 10.75 -12.95
CA LEU A 148 -4.44 10.17 -11.85
C LEU A 148 -5.02 11.26 -10.95
N VAL A 149 -4.18 12.20 -10.50
CA VAL A 149 -4.59 13.32 -9.63
C VAL A 149 -5.70 14.15 -10.29
N GLU A 150 -5.47 14.61 -11.52
CA GLU A 150 -6.43 15.44 -12.24
C GLU A 150 -7.75 14.72 -12.51
N THR A 151 -7.68 13.41 -12.82
CA THR A 151 -8.89 12.61 -13.05
C THR A 151 -9.68 12.43 -11.78
N SER A 152 -9.02 12.12 -10.65
CA SER A 152 -9.66 11.98 -9.34
C SER A 152 -10.33 13.29 -8.90
N GLU A 153 -9.60 14.41 -8.99
CA GLU A 153 -10.13 15.74 -8.64
C GLU A 153 -11.33 16.14 -9.52
N LYS A 154 -11.23 15.92 -10.83
CA LYS A 154 -12.29 16.27 -11.78
C LYS A 154 -13.56 15.43 -11.61
N THR A 155 -13.42 14.17 -11.27
CA THR A 155 -14.56 13.25 -11.16
C THR A 155 -15.11 13.14 -9.76
N GLY A 156 -14.35 13.59 -8.74
CA GLY A 156 -14.66 13.38 -7.33
C GLY A 156 -14.65 11.91 -6.91
N ARG A 157 -13.90 11.06 -7.64
CA ARG A 157 -13.77 9.64 -7.34
C ARG A 157 -12.45 9.36 -6.64
N HIS A 158 -12.48 8.49 -5.63
CA HIS A 158 -11.27 8.05 -4.95
C HIS A 158 -10.44 7.15 -5.86
N LEU A 159 -9.13 7.30 -5.77
CA LEU A 159 -8.16 6.33 -6.21
C LEU A 159 -7.35 5.91 -4.99
N CYS A 160 -7.28 4.61 -4.75
CA CYS A 160 -6.51 3.99 -3.68
C CYS A 160 -5.39 3.14 -4.29
N MET A 161 -4.16 3.38 -3.89
CA MET A 161 -3.04 2.50 -4.21
C MET A 161 -2.91 1.46 -3.10
N MET A 162 -2.83 0.19 -3.46
CA MET A 162 -2.88 -0.93 -2.53
C MET A 162 -1.47 -1.30 -2.09
N GLU A 163 -1.02 -0.68 -0.99
CA GLU A 163 0.27 -0.96 -0.37
C GLU A 163 0.10 -1.78 0.91
N ASN A 164 0.18 -3.08 0.77
CA ASN A 164 -0.09 -4.06 1.82
C ASN A 164 0.87 -3.99 3.03
N VAL A 165 2.11 -3.52 2.79
CA VAL A 165 3.14 -3.49 3.84
C VAL A 165 2.75 -2.55 4.97
N ASN A 166 2.06 -1.45 4.69
CA ASN A 166 1.58 -0.52 5.71
C ASN A 166 0.64 -1.17 6.73
N TYR A 167 -0.02 -2.26 6.36
CA TYR A 167 -0.96 -2.98 7.21
C TYR A 167 -0.35 -4.21 7.91
N MET A 168 0.96 -4.42 7.77
CA MET A 168 1.61 -5.52 8.47
C MET A 168 1.73 -5.26 9.97
N PRO A 169 1.78 -6.32 10.79
CA PRO A 169 1.73 -6.18 12.26
C PRO A 169 2.77 -5.24 12.84
N ASP A 170 4.02 -5.36 12.42
CA ASP A 170 5.11 -4.57 12.98
C ASP A 170 5.04 -3.10 12.54
N GLU A 171 4.66 -2.86 11.29
CA GLU A 171 4.44 -1.52 10.75
C GLU A 171 3.32 -0.79 11.49
N LEU A 172 2.21 -1.45 11.81
CA LEU A 172 1.12 -0.87 12.59
C LEU A 172 1.52 -0.59 14.05
N ILE A 173 2.35 -1.44 14.65
CA ILE A 173 2.87 -1.22 15.99
C ILE A 173 3.84 -0.01 16.01
N ILE A 174 4.77 0.04 15.05
CA ILE A 174 5.70 1.17 14.92
C ILE A 174 4.93 2.47 14.66
N TYR A 175 3.91 2.43 13.78
CA TYR A 175 3.02 3.57 13.56
C TYR A 175 2.40 4.07 14.88
N ASN A 176 1.86 3.18 15.71
CA ASN A 176 1.31 3.52 17.02
C ASN A 176 2.37 4.11 17.97
N MET A 177 3.59 3.57 17.97
CA MET A 177 4.69 4.13 18.76
C MET A 177 5.03 5.57 18.34
N VAL A 178 5.11 5.81 17.04
CA VAL A 178 5.35 7.15 16.49
C VAL A 178 4.22 8.11 16.87
N ARG A 179 2.96 7.69 16.66
CA ARG A 179 1.77 8.52 16.97
C ARG A 179 1.68 8.88 18.45
N ARG A 180 2.16 8.02 19.35
CA ARG A 180 2.22 8.26 20.80
C ARG A 180 3.47 9.02 21.23
N GLY A 181 4.33 9.43 20.30
CA GLY A 181 5.53 10.24 20.58
C GLY A 181 6.65 9.46 21.31
N VAL A 182 6.66 8.14 21.25
CA VAL A 182 7.68 7.29 21.92
C VAL A 182 9.08 7.64 21.44
N LEU A 183 9.24 7.94 20.15
CA LEU A 183 10.52 8.29 19.54
C LEU A 183 10.87 9.78 19.63
N GLY A 184 9.98 10.61 20.19
CA GLY A 184 10.11 12.06 20.15
C GLY A 184 9.82 12.65 18.78
N GLU A 185 10.51 13.74 18.42
CA GLU A 185 10.44 14.33 17.07
C GLU A 185 11.21 13.45 16.09
N LEU A 186 10.59 13.09 14.98
CA LEU A 186 11.26 12.27 13.95
C LEU A 186 12.32 13.08 13.22
N ILE A 187 13.40 12.43 12.82
CA ILE A 187 14.54 13.05 12.11
C ILE A 187 14.97 12.27 10.88
N HIS A 188 14.84 10.92 10.91
CA HIS A 188 15.35 10.07 9.84
C HIS A 188 14.54 8.78 9.69
N GLY A 189 14.52 8.24 8.47
CA GLY A 189 13.98 6.92 8.18
C GLY A 189 14.80 6.17 7.14
N GLU A 190 14.81 4.84 7.26
CA GLU A 190 15.43 3.96 6.27
C GLU A 190 14.43 2.90 5.84
N GLY A 191 14.25 2.76 4.53
CA GLY A 191 13.37 1.76 3.94
C GLY A 191 14.01 1.07 2.74
N GLY A 192 13.40 0.01 2.27
CA GLY A 192 13.89 -0.66 1.08
C GLY A 192 12.97 -1.76 0.57
N TYR A 193 13.20 -2.16 -0.66
CA TYR A 193 12.71 -3.41 -1.22
C TYR A 193 13.89 -4.24 -1.69
N LEU A 194 14.28 -5.16 -0.84
CA LEU A 194 15.50 -5.94 -0.95
C LEU A 194 15.08 -7.40 -1.03
N HIS A 195 14.95 -7.91 -2.26
CA HIS A 195 14.28 -9.18 -2.52
C HIS A 195 14.85 -9.87 -3.76
N ASP A 196 15.41 -11.05 -3.64
CA ASP A 196 15.85 -11.80 -4.81
C ASP A 196 14.65 -12.24 -5.65
N THR A 197 14.35 -11.48 -6.70
CA THR A 197 13.27 -11.79 -7.67
C THR A 197 13.79 -12.19 -9.03
N ARG A 198 15.06 -12.57 -9.15
CA ARG A 198 15.68 -12.93 -10.43
C ARG A 198 14.93 -14.07 -11.13
N GLN A 199 14.55 -15.11 -10.39
CA GLN A 199 13.77 -16.23 -10.94
C GLN A 199 12.43 -15.76 -11.51
N LEU A 200 11.73 -14.88 -10.80
CA LEU A 200 10.46 -14.33 -11.26
C LEU A 200 10.60 -13.58 -12.60
N LYS A 201 11.64 -12.77 -12.73
CA LYS A 201 11.88 -11.93 -13.92
C LYS A 201 12.25 -12.72 -15.18
N ILE A 202 12.88 -13.88 -15.04
CA ILE A 202 13.28 -14.70 -16.20
C ILE A 202 12.22 -15.73 -16.60
N ASN A 203 11.16 -15.94 -15.81
CA ASN A 203 10.07 -16.85 -16.16
C ASN A 203 9.37 -16.42 -17.46
N ASP A 204 8.81 -17.40 -18.19
CA ASP A 204 8.02 -17.20 -19.40
C ASP A 204 6.50 -17.20 -19.13
N HIS A 205 6.12 -16.96 -17.89
CA HIS A 205 4.72 -16.86 -17.45
C HIS A 205 4.58 -15.84 -16.32
N GLY A 206 3.35 -15.43 -16.05
CA GLY A 206 3.03 -14.47 -14.98
C GLY A 206 3.84 -13.18 -15.11
N ASP A 207 4.36 -12.70 -14.00
CA ASP A 207 5.11 -11.44 -13.94
C ASP A 207 6.40 -11.46 -14.78
N GLY A 208 6.95 -12.63 -15.06
CA GLY A 208 8.12 -12.78 -15.92
C GLY A 208 7.89 -12.33 -17.36
N LEU A 209 6.64 -12.25 -17.83
CA LEU A 209 6.31 -11.77 -19.18
C LEU A 209 6.58 -10.27 -19.36
N TRP A 210 6.49 -9.48 -18.31
CA TRP A 210 6.58 -8.02 -18.38
C TRP A 210 7.64 -7.40 -17.44
N LEU A 211 7.81 -7.92 -16.21
CA LEU A 211 8.67 -7.31 -15.19
C LEU A 211 10.12 -7.16 -15.62
N GLY A 212 10.68 -8.17 -16.32
CA GLY A 212 12.03 -8.11 -16.88
C GLY A 212 12.22 -7.03 -17.96
N ASN A 213 11.14 -6.52 -18.56
CA ASN A 213 11.20 -5.43 -19.53
C ASN A 213 11.62 -4.11 -18.86
N HIS A 214 11.07 -3.84 -17.68
CA HIS A 214 11.46 -2.65 -16.90
C HIS A 214 12.93 -2.70 -16.52
N GLN A 215 13.47 -3.86 -16.11
CA GLN A 215 14.89 -4.02 -15.78
C GLN A 215 15.83 -3.81 -16.98
N ALA A 216 15.35 -4.07 -18.20
CA ALA A 216 16.12 -3.87 -19.42
C ALA A 216 16.05 -2.44 -19.97
N GLN A 217 15.07 -1.65 -19.56
CA GLN A 217 14.82 -0.33 -20.14
C GLN A 217 15.06 0.82 -19.16
N ARG A 218 15.07 0.56 -17.86
CA ARG A 218 15.03 1.57 -16.78
C ARG A 218 16.16 1.32 -15.79
N ASN A 219 16.64 2.38 -15.13
CA ASN A 219 17.70 2.29 -14.13
C ASN A 219 17.45 3.25 -12.96
N GLY A 220 16.97 2.72 -11.86
CA GLY A 220 16.62 3.48 -10.67
C GLY A 220 16.02 2.60 -9.58
N ASN A 221 15.32 3.20 -8.62
CA ASN A 221 14.51 2.51 -7.62
C ASN A 221 13.15 2.20 -8.21
N LEU A 222 13.03 1.07 -8.91
CA LEU A 222 11.82 0.76 -9.70
C LEU A 222 10.62 0.31 -8.84
N TYR A 223 10.82 0.00 -7.56
CA TYR A 223 9.76 -0.50 -6.69
C TYR A 223 9.87 0.11 -5.27
N PRO A 224 9.62 1.42 -5.13
CA PRO A 224 9.87 2.13 -3.88
C PRO A 224 8.82 1.89 -2.80
N CYS A 225 7.58 1.53 -3.18
CA CYS A 225 6.40 1.63 -2.30
C CYS A 225 6.53 0.80 -1.01
N HIS A 226 6.97 -0.46 -1.08
CA HIS A 226 7.11 -1.31 0.11
C HIS A 226 8.08 -0.77 1.17
N GLY A 227 9.16 -0.12 0.73
CA GLY A 227 10.11 0.49 1.67
C GLY A 227 9.70 1.88 2.12
N PHE A 228 9.02 2.62 1.25
CA PHE A 228 8.64 4.00 1.50
C PHE A 228 7.30 4.15 2.22
N GLY A 229 6.33 3.28 1.93
CA GLY A 229 4.97 3.38 2.43
C GLY A 229 4.86 3.52 3.96
N PRO A 230 5.45 2.61 4.75
CA PRO A 230 5.46 2.76 6.21
C PRO A 230 6.09 4.08 6.66
N LEU A 231 7.22 4.49 6.06
CA LEU A 231 7.89 5.74 6.39
C LEU A 231 7.01 6.95 6.07
N ALA A 232 6.28 6.92 4.95
CA ALA A 232 5.35 7.99 4.58
C ALA A 232 4.26 8.19 5.65
N TRP A 233 3.72 7.11 6.21
CA TRP A 233 2.77 7.18 7.30
C TRP A 233 3.39 7.68 8.60
N TYR A 234 4.57 7.18 8.97
CA TYR A 234 5.26 7.61 10.19
C TYR A 234 5.59 9.10 10.15
N MET A 235 6.01 9.59 8.98
CA MET A 235 6.49 10.96 8.76
C MET A 235 5.41 11.94 8.28
N ASN A 236 4.14 11.49 8.20
CA ASN A 236 3.01 12.30 7.74
C ASN A 236 3.24 12.92 6.34
N ILE A 237 3.83 12.18 5.40
CA ILE A 237 4.01 12.66 4.03
C ILE A 237 2.64 12.88 3.38
N ASN A 238 2.44 14.03 2.74
CA ASN A 238 1.17 14.59 2.25
C ASN A 238 0.15 14.96 3.35
N HIS A 239 0.49 14.77 4.63
CA HIS A 239 -0.36 14.96 5.80
C HIS A 239 0.31 15.86 6.87
N GLY A 240 0.95 16.94 6.46
CA GLY A 240 1.73 17.85 7.31
C GLY A 240 3.17 18.03 6.84
N ASP A 241 3.69 17.13 6.03
CA ASP A 241 4.98 17.23 5.35
C ASP A 241 4.86 16.79 3.89
N ARG A 242 5.87 17.00 3.07
CA ARG A 242 5.98 16.48 1.70
C ARG A 242 7.44 16.26 1.31
N LEU A 243 7.65 15.42 0.30
CA LEU A 243 8.96 15.25 -0.29
C LEU A 243 9.40 16.54 -1.00
N ASP A 244 10.67 16.91 -0.81
CA ASP A 244 11.27 18.11 -1.40
C ASP A 244 12.10 17.74 -2.63
N PHE A 245 13.21 17.00 -2.42
CA PHE A 245 14.04 16.49 -3.50
C PHE A 245 14.66 15.13 -3.16
N LEU A 246 15.16 14.44 -4.18
CA LEU A 246 15.99 13.25 -4.00
C LEU A 246 17.30 13.33 -4.80
N VAL A 247 18.29 12.55 -4.35
CA VAL A 247 19.43 12.11 -5.14
C VAL A 247 19.44 10.58 -5.18
N SER A 248 19.84 10.01 -6.32
CA SER A 248 19.84 8.56 -6.49
C SER A 248 21.10 8.07 -7.21
N MET A 249 21.59 6.91 -6.78
CA MET A 249 22.75 6.24 -7.37
C MET A 249 22.48 4.75 -7.55
N SER A 250 22.78 4.23 -8.72
CA SER A 250 22.71 2.80 -9.02
C SER A 250 24.12 2.19 -9.11
N SER A 251 24.26 0.98 -8.62
CA SER A 251 25.43 0.13 -8.87
C SER A 251 25.49 -0.33 -10.34
N LYS A 252 26.51 -1.10 -10.71
CA LYS A 252 26.49 -1.80 -12.00
C LYS A 252 25.39 -2.86 -12.04
N ALA A 253 24.81 -3.11 -13.23
CA ALA A 253 23.88 -4.20 -13.50
C ALA A 253 24.68 -5.48 -13.86
N ARG A 254 24.56 -6.54 -13.09
CA ARG A 254 25.24 -7.82 -13.33
C ARG A 254 24.47 -9.05 -12.85
N GLY A 255 23.74 -8.91 -11.73
CA GLY A 255 23.11 -10.07 -11.06
C GLY A 255 22.13 -10.80 -11.96
N LEU A 256 21.22 -10.05 -12.60
CA LEU A 256 20.19 -10.63 -13.46
C LEU A 256 20.78 -11.23 -14.77
N ASP A 257 21.76 -10.55 -15.38
CA ASP A 257 22.46 -11.05 -16.58
C ASP A 257 23.10 -12.42 -16.30
N LEU A 258 23.86 -12.53 -15.21
CA LEU A 258 24.54 -13.77 -14.82
C LEU A 258 23.55 -14.86 -14.47
N TYR A 259 22.48 -14.50 -13.78
CA TYR A 259 21.43 -15.45 -13.40
C TYR A 259 20.71 -16.01 -14.63
N ALA A 260 20.29 -15.14 -15.56
CA ALA A 260 19.67 -15.56 -16.81
C ALA A 260 20.60 -16.47 -17.65
N ALA A 261 21.88 -16.10 -17.75
CA ALA A 261 22.88 -16.90 -18.46
C ALA A 261 23.08 -18.29 -17.84
N ALA A 262 22.97 -18.44 -16.52
CA ALA A 262 23.16 -19.70 -15.82
C ALA A 262 21.91 -20.61 -15.83
N HIS A 263 20.70 -20.05 -15.88
CA HIS A 263 19.45 -20.77 -15.64
C HIS A 263 18.56 -20.95 -16.89
N LEU A 264 18.81 -20.20 -17.95
CA LEU A 264 18.03 -20.31 -19.18
C LEU A 264 18.80 -21.13 -20.24
N PRO A 265 18.09 -21.89 -21.08
CA PRO A 265 18.71 -22.66 -22.13
C PRO A 265 19.42 -21.80 -23.17
N GLU A 266 20.37 -22.37 -23.88
CA GLU A 266 21.06 -21.70 -24.99
C GLU A 266 20.03 -21.31 -26.07
N GLY A 267 20.19 -20.06 -26.59
CA GLY A 267 19.23 -19.50 -27.57
C GLY A 267 18.01 -18.82 -26.98
N HIS A 268 17.77 -18.93 -25.67
CA HIS A 268 16.62 -18.25 -25.04
C HIS A 268 16.79 -16.70 -25.10
N PRO A 269 15.75 -15.95 -25.53
CA PRO A 269 15.89 -14.49 -25.72
C PRO A 269 16.31 -13.73 -24.46
N LYS A 270 15.79 -14.12 -23.28
CA LYS A 270 16.13 -13.49 -21.99
C LYS A 270 17.55 -13.79 -21.53
N ARG A 271 18.18 -14.88 -22.02
CA ARG A 271 19.57 -15.27 -21.69
C ARG A 271 20.59 -14.28 -22.22
N VAL A 272 20.32 -13.71 -23.40
CA VAL A 272 21.23 -12.76 -24.10
C VAL A 272 20.79 -11.31 -23.98
N ARG A 273 19.66 -11.09 -23.34
CA ARG A 273 19.09 -9.76 -23.12
C ARG A 273 20.02 -8.97 -22.18
N LYS A 274 20.23 -7.70 -22.52
CA LYS A 274 20.95 -6.77 -21.65
C LYS A 274 19.98 -6.14 -20.68
N TYR A 275 20.25 -6.27 -19.38
CA TYR A 275 19.54 -5.58 -18.31
C TYR A 275 20.38 -4.40 -17.85
N ILE A 276 19.78 -3.22 -17.69
CA ILE A 276 20.47 -1.97 -17.38
C ILE A 276 20.18 -1.45 -15.98
N ASN A 277 19.16 -1.97 -15.30
CA ASN A 277 18.92 -1.58 -13.93
C ASN A 277 20.07 -2.02 -13.05
N GLY A 278 20.70 -1.09 -12.33
CA GLY A 278 21.76 -1.44 -11.38
C GLY A 278 21.24 -2.39 -10.31
N ASP A 279 22.05 -3.40 -9.93
CA ASP A 279 21.63 -4.43 -8.97
C ASP A 279 21.16 -3.82 -7.64
N VAL A 280 21.84 -2.74 -7.21
CA VAL A 280 21.45 -1.95 -6.03
C VAL A 280 21.25 -0.50 -6.43
N ASN A 281 20.12 0.08 -6.07
CA ASN A 281 19.89 1.52 -6.16
C ASN A 281 19.66 2.08 -4.76
N THR A 282 20.22 3.24 -4.45
CA THR A 282 20.02 3.97 -3.20
C THR A 282 19.57 5.39 -3.50
N CYS A 283 18.46 5.80 -2.91
CA CYS A 283 17.95 7.16 -2.91
C CYS A 283 18.18 7.80 -1.54
N LEU A 284 18.62 9.04 -1.53
CA LEU A 284 18.54 9.92 -0.37
C LEU A 284 17.47 10.97 -0.66
N ILE A 285 16.46 11.04 0.19
CA ILE A 285 15.31 11.91 0.02
C ILE A 285 15.26 12.90 1.18
N ARG A 286 14.95 14.15 0.90
CA ARG A 286 14.68 15.19 1.90
C ARG A 286 13.23 15.59 1.86
N THR A 287 12.63 15.86 3.02
CA THR A 287 11.31 16.47 3.11
C THR A 287 11.41 17.99 3.32
N VAL A 288 10.32 18.69 3.06
CA VAL A 288 10.25 20.16 3.25
C VAL A 288 10.48 20.56 4.71
N ASN A 289 10.00 19.75 5.66
CA ASN A 289 10.22 20.00 7.10
C ASN A 289 11.60 19.52 7.58
N GLY A 290 12.44 18.97 6.69
CA GLY A 290 13.85 18.68 6.99
C GLY A 290 14.13 17.25 7.42
N LEU A 291 13.16 16.34 7.36
CA LEU A 291 13.41 14.92 7.56
C LEU A 291 14.26 14.37 6.42
N SER A 292 15.03 13.32 6.71
CA SER A 292 15.81 12.60 5.70
C SER A 292 15.37 11.14 5.62
N ILE A 293 15.40 10.59 4.40
CA ILE A 293 15.02 9.19 4.15
C ILE A 293 16.08 8.55 3.27
N THR A 294 16.58 7.38 3.67
CA THR A 294 17.36 6.49 2.83
C THR A 294 16.45 5.38 2.30
N LEU A 295 16.38 5.22 0.98
CA LEU A 295 15.53 4.22 0.36
C LEU A 295 16.34 3.34 -0.60
N THR A 296 16.41 2.04 -0.34
CA THR A 296 17.23 1.09 -1.11
C THR A 296 16.38 0.10 -1.88
N HIS A 297 16.75 -0.17 -3.12
CA HIS A 297 16.16 -1.19 -3.98
C HIS A 297 17.23 -2.18 -4.43
N ASP A 298 16.97 -3.47 -4.27
CA ASP A 298 17.80 -4.57 -4.75
C ASP A 298 16.92 -5.80 -5.02
N THR A 299 16.73 -6.10 -6.29
CA THR A 299 15.92 -7.24 -6.73
C THR A 299 16.65 -8.17 -7.68
N ASP A 300 17.96 -7.93 -7.88
CA ASP A 300 18.79 -8.60 -8.87
C ASP A 300 20.04 -9.28 -8.29
N SER A 301 20.16 -9.31 -6.95
CA SER A 301 21.25 -10.00 -6.27
C SER A 301 20.76 -11.11 -5.32
N PRO A 302 21.61 -12.14 -5.02
CA PRO A 302 21.26 -13.20 -4.07
C PRO A 302 21.31 -12.67 -2.65
N ARG A 303 20.14 -12.52 -2.04
CA ARG A 303 20.03 -12.01 -0.68
C ARG A 303 18.74 -12.47 0.01
N PRO A 304 18.69 -12.48 1.35
CA PRO A 304 17.43 -12.63 2.08
C PRO A 304 16.55 -11.40 1.87
N TYR A 305 15.25 -11.60 1.97
CA TYR A 305 14.27 -10.52 1.94
C TYR A 305 14.51 -9.52 3.08
N SER A 306 14.36 -8.22 2.80
CA SER A 306 14.36 -7.16 3.80
C SER A 306 13.64 -5.93 3.28
N ARG A 307 12.96 -5.22 4.17
CA ARG A 307 12.40 -3.88 3.91
C ARG A 307 13.13 -2.79 4.68
N ILE A 308 14.10 -3.17 5.50
CA ILE A 308 14.81 -2.31 6.44
C ILE A 308 13.83 -1.78 7.50
N ASN A 309 12.93 -0.87 7.14
CA ASN A 309 11.89 -0.27 7.98
C ASN A 309 12.44 0.24 9.32
N LEU A 310 13.38 1.20 9.24
CA LEU A 310 13.93 1.88 10.40
C LEU A 310 13.36 3.30 10.47
N VAL A 311 12.95 3.74 11.65
CA VAL A 311 12.56 5.12 11.93
C VAL A 311 13.26 5.62 13.20
N GLN A 312 13.82 6.82 13.12
CA GLN A 312 14.59 7.46 14.18
C GLN A 312 14.02 8.83 14.54
N GLY A 313 13.97 9.09 15.83
CA GLY A 313 13.59 10.37 16.39
C GLY A 313 14.56 10.82 17.47
N THR A 314 14.24 11.93 18.14
CA THR A 314 15.08 12.56 19.16
C THR A 314 15.19 11.77 20.47
N LYS A 315 14.33 10.77 20.70
CA LYS A 315 14.31 9.94 21.90
C LYS A 315 14.63 8.46 21.66
N GLY A 316 14.95 8.10 20.43
CA GLY A 316 15.29 6.71 20.09
C GLY A 316 14.97 6.33 18.66
N LEU A 317 15.10 5.05 18.39
CA LEU A 317 14.85 4.49 17.06
C LEU A 317 14.20 3.10 17.16
N VAL A 318 13.51 2.72 16.09
CA VAL A 318 12.94 1.38 15.92
C VAL A 318 13.37 0.84 14.57
N SER A 319 13.81 -0.42 14.53
CA SER A 319 14.02 -1.20 13.32
C SER A 319 12.94 -2.28 13.23
N GLY A 320 12.20 -2.34 12.13
CA GLY A 320 11.13 -3.33 11.94
C GLY A 320 11.60 -4.63 11.28
N TRP A 321 12.81 -4.67 10.73
CA TRP A 321 13.29 -5.83 9.98
C TRP A 321 14.73 -6.25 10.37
N PRO A 322 15.09 -7.58 10.41
CA PRO A 322 14.24 -8.76 10.17
C PRO A 322 13.29 -9.07 11.34
N GLN A 323 13.54 -8.52 12.51
CA GLN A 323 12.71 -8.57 13.69
C GLN A 323 12.65 -7.18 14.30
N MET A 324 11.48 -6.82 14.82
CA MET A 324 11.33 -5.52 15.45
C MET A 324 12.27 -5.41 16.65
N ALA A 325 13.08 -4.36 16.66
CA ALA A 325 13.99 -4.01 17.74
C ALA A 325 13.88 -2.51 18.03
N VAL A 326 13.96 -2.13 19.29
CA VAL A 326 13.76 -0.77 19.78
C VAL A 326 14.97 -0.35 20.61
N SER A 327 15.46 0.87 20.41
CA SER A 327 16.46 1.47 21.29
C SER A 327 16.00 2.87 21.67
N LEU A 328 15.72 3.08 22.97
CA LEU A 328 15.25 4.37 23.48
C LEU A 328 16.32 5.01 24.36
N GLU A 329 16.31 6.34 24.39
CA GLU A 329 17.17 7.12 25.29
C GLU A 329 16.98 6.68 26.75
N ILE A 330 18.11 6.42 27.43
CA ILE A 330 18.16 6.11 28.88
C ILE A 330 18.98 7.20 29.57
N PRO A 331 18.41 8.01 30.47
CA PRO A 331 19.15 9.07 31.17
C PRO A 331 20.45 8.55 31.77
N GLY A 332 21.57 9.18 31.43
CA GLY A 332 22.89 8.80 31.90
C GLY A 332 23.55 7.61 31.20
N ASN A 333 22.88 6.99 30.22
CA ASN A 333 23.48 5.96 29.37
C ASN A 333 23.72 6.49 27.94
N PRO A 334 24.97 6.75 27.52
CA PRO A 334 25.29 7.24 26.19
C PRO A 334 25.14 6.18 25.09
N HIS A 335 24.95 4.91 25.45
CA HIS A 335 24.85 3.78 24.52
C HIS A 335 23.66 2.90 24.90
N PRO A 336 22.41 3.36 24.66
CA PRO A 336 21.24 2.55 24.95
C PRO A 336 21.25 1.26 24.10
N PRO A 337 20.94 0.11 24.70
CA PRO A 337 20.97 -1.16 23.98
C PRO A 337 19.77 -1.30 23.04
N TRP A 338 19.88 -2.19 22.07
CA TRP A 338 18.73 -2.72 21.36
C TRP A 338 17.94 -3.66 22.27
N GLU A 339 16.64 -3.42 22.35
CA GLU A 339 15.67 -4.28 23.04
C GLU A 339 14.79 -4.99 22.02
N ALA A 340 14.40 -6.24 22.32
CA ALA A 340 13.47 -6.97 21.46
C ALA A 340 12.10 -6.26 21.39
N GLY A 341 11.53 -6.21 20.21
CA GLY A 341 10.26 -5.53 19.96
C GLY A 341 9.06 -6.09 20.72
N ASP A 342 9.09 -7.35 21.12
CA ASP A 342 8.00 -8.01 21.86
C ASP A 342 7.59 -7.27 23.13
N LYS A 343 8.54 -6.63 23.81
CA LYS A 343 8.29 -5.78 24.97
C LYS A 343 7.31 -4.63 24.67
N TYR A 344 7.29 -4.15 23.43
CA TYR A 344 6.50 -3.00 23.02
C TYR A 344 5.19 -3.38 22.32
N ARG A 345 5.03 -4.64 21.90
CA ARG A 345 3.88 -5.10 21.12
C ARG A 345 2.55 -4.96 21.87
N ALA A 346 2.53 -5.29 23.15
CA ALA A 346 1.30 -5.21 23.95
C ALA A 346 0.87 -3.75 24.18
N ASP A 347 1.83 -2.87 24.50
CA ASP A 347 1.55 -1.47 24.84
C ASP A 347 1.15 -0.64 23.60
N HIS A 348 1.58 -1.08 22.42
CA HIS A 348 1.33 -0.38 21.14
C HIS A 348 0.52 -1.23 20.14
N ALA A 349 -0.22 -2.21 20.65
CA ALA A 349 -1.06 -3.09 19.84
C ALA A 349 -2.02 -2.27 18.95
N SER A 350 -2.21 -2.74 17.73
CA SER A 350 -3.16 -2.13 16.78
C SER A 350 -4.55 -2.72 16.95
N ALA A 351 -5.54 -1.88 17.19
CA ALA A 351 -6.94 -2.29 17.22
C ALA A 351 -7.41 -2.79 15.84
N LEU A 352 -6.90 -2.19 14.77
CA LEU A 352 -7.16 -2.67 13.40
C LEU A 352 -6.67 -4.10 13.20
N LEU A 353 -5.45 -4.42 13.65
CA LEU A 353 -4.90 -5.77 13.54
C LEU A 353 -5.73 -6.79 14.34
N ALA A 354 -6.14 -6.44 15.56
CA ALA A 354 -6.98 -7.30 16.40
C ALA A 354 -8.34 -7.54 15.73
N HIS A 355 -9.00 -6.47 15.27
CA HIS A 355 -10.28 -6.54 14.58
C HIS A 355 -10.18 -7.33 13.26
N GLY A 356 -9.13 -7.07 12.46
CA GLY A 356 -8.89 -7.80 11.22
C GLY A 356 -8.70 -9.30 11.44
N LYS A 357 -8.00 -9.71 12.49
CA LYS A 357 -7.88 -11.13 12.87
C LYS A 357 -9.24 -11.76 13.22
N GLU A 358 -10.10 -11.05 13.94
CA GLU A 358 -11.44 -11.53 14.25
C GLU A 358 -12.32 -11.68 13.01
N VAL A 359 -12.28 -10.71 12.11
CA VAL A 359 -13.03 -10.76 10.85
C VAL A 359 -12.49 -11.90 9.98
N HIS A 360 -11.17 -11.97 9.78
CA HIS A 360 -10.53 -13.01 8.98
C HIS A 360 -10.85 -14.43 9.48
N ALA A 361 -10.86 -14.65 10.80
CA ALA A 361 -11.20 -15.94 11.39
C ALA A 361 -12.65 -16.39 11.11
N LYS A 362 -13.55 -15.46 10.81
CA LYS A 362 -14.96 -15.73 10.50
C LYS A 362 -15.22 -15.96 9.01
N LEU A 363 -14.24 -15.69 8.14
CA LEU A 363 -14.43 -15.83 6.70
C LEU A 363 -14.51 -17.31 6.28
N PRO A 364 -15.48 -17.69 5.42
CA PRO A 364 -15.65 -19.06 5.03
C PRO A 364 -14.48 -19.56 4.17
N GLY A 365 -13.93 -20.73 4.53
CA GLY A 365 -12.97 -21.48 3.71
C GLY A 365 -11.53 -20.91 3.65
N ILE A 366 -11.25 -19.79 4.31
CA ILE A 366 -9.97 -19.09 4.16
C ILE A 366 -8.76 -19.93 4.60
N ALA A 367 -8.91 -20.73 5.65
CA ALA A 367 -7.83 -21.59 6.16
C ALA A 367 -7.52 -22.82 5.25
N LYS A 368 -8.46 -23.18 4.36
CA LYS A 368 -8.33 -24.36 3.49
C LYS A 368 -7.87 -24.02 2.08
N ASP A 369 -8.18 -22.81 1.60
CA ASP A 369 -7.94 -22.37 0.21
C ASP A 369 -6.56 -21.74 0.00
N PHE A 370 -5.96 -21.21 1.05
CA PHE A 370 -4.53 -20.89 1.04
C PHE A 370 -3.74 -22.17 1.34
N GLY A 371 -3.76 -23.08 0.37
CA GLY A 371 -2.98 -24.31 0.41
C GLY A 371 -1.49 -24.04 0.67
N PRO A 372 -0.69 -25.08 0.99
CA PRO A 372 0.72 -24.89 1.27
C PRO A 372 1.34 -24.12 0.10
N ILE A 373 2.11 -23.08 0.42
CA ILE A 373 2.97 -22.36 -0.52
C ILE A 373 3.64 -23.42 -1.40
N LEU A 374 3.49 -23.30 -2.71
CA LEU A 374 4.02 -24.26 -3.67
C LEU A 374 5.45 -24.63 -3.30
N PRO A 375 5.82 -25.94 -3.29
CA PRO A 375 7.19 -26.35 -3.03
C PRO A 375 8.12 -25.66 -4.02
N GLY A 376 9.06 -24.83 -3.51
CA GLY A 376 9.97 -24.03 -4.33
C GLY A 376 9.72 -22.53 -4.31
N ALA A 377 8.59 -22.04 -3.81
CA ALA A 377 8.44 -20.61 -3.49
C ALA A 377 9.24 -20.32 -2.21
N VAL A 378 10.42 -19.72 -2.37
CA VAL A 378 11.33 -19.38 -1.25
C VAL A 378 10.81 -18.10 -0.57
N TRP A 379 9.60 -18.16 -0.05
CA TRP A 379 9.06 -17.15 0.85
C TRP A 379 9.24 -17.70 2.27
N HIS A 380 10.40 -17.48 2.85
CA HIS A 380 10.62 -17.76 4.28
C HIS A 380 9.92 -16.71 5.12
N TYR A 381 8.59 -16.72 5.08
CA TYR A 381 7.80 -16.03 6.08
C TYR A 381 7.54 -16.96 7.23
N THR A 382 7.93 -16.54 8.42
CA THR A 382 7.44 -17.17 9.64
C THR A 382 5.92 -16.95 9.72
N PRO A 383 5.16 -17.84 10.37
CA PRO A 383 3.71 -17.69 10.52
C PRO A 383 3.25 -16.34 11.07
N ASP A 384 4.11 -15.65 11.81
CA ASP A 384 3.84 -14.34 12.43
C ASP A 384 4.03 -13.15 11.48
N HIS A 385 4.67 -13.35 10.33
CA HIS A 385 4.92 -12.34 9.29
C HIS A 385 4.17 -12.66 7.99
N ASP A 386 2.90 -13.04 8.09
CA ASP A 386 2.13 -13.41 6.92
C ASP A 386 1.80 -12.16 6.07
N VAL A 387 2.43 -12.05 4.90
CA VAL A 387 2.08 -11.06 3.86
C VAL A 387 0.58 -11.09 3.59
N ARG A 388 -0.05 -12.24 3.69
CA ARG A 388 -1.49 -12.41 3.55
C ARG A 388 -2.31 -11.61 4.57
N GLN A 389 -1.77 -11.31 5.75
CA GLN A 389 -2.44 -10.44 6.72
C GLN A 389 -2.47 -9.00 6.23
N GLY A 390 -1.38 -8.49 5.65
CA GLY A 390 -1.33 -7.17 5.04
C GLY A 390 -2.30 -7.06 3.87
N ASP A 391 -2.27 -7.99 2.93
CA ASP A 391 -3.17 -8.03 1.77
C ASP A 391 -4.65 -8.08 2.18
N PHE A 392 -4.98 -8.89 3.19
CA PHE A 392 -6.35 -8.95 3.70
C PHE A 392 -6.78 -7.64 4.37
N LEU A 393 -5.92 -7.06 5.20
CA LEU A 393 -6.24 -5.83 5.92
C LEU A 393 -6.39 -4.63 5.00
N GLU A 394 -5.57 -4.50 3.96
CA GLU A 394 -5.73 -3.42 2.98
C GLU A 394 -7.05 -3.56 2.18
N ASP A 395 -7.37 -4.78 1.70
CA ASP A 395 -8.65 -5.05 1.03
C ASP A 395 -9.84 -4.75 1.96
N TYR A 396 -9.75 -5.20 3.21
CA TYR A 396 -10.78 -4.96 4.23
C TYR A 396 -10.97 -3.46 4.50
N ARG A 397 -9.88 -2.70 4.67
CA ARG A 397 -9.93 -1.25 4.92
C ARG A 397 -10.52 -0.49 3.73
N LEU A 398 -10.14 -0.84 2.51
CA LEU A 398 -10.72 -0.26 1.31
C LEU A 398 -12.24 -0.49 1.24
N VAL A 399 -12.67 -1.75 1.46
CA VAL A 399 -14.09 -2.13 1.45
C VAL A 399 -14.87 -1.38 2.53
N GLU A 400 -14.37 -1.36 3.78
CA GLU A 400 -15.01 -0.67 4.88
C GLU A 400 -15.12 0.84 4.66
N ALA A 401 -14.06 1.48 4.16
CA ALA A 401 -14.07 2.90 3.84
C ALA A 401 -15.14 3.23 2.80
N LEU A 402 -15.16 2.55 1.67
CA LEU A 402 -16.10 2.82 0.59
C LEU A 402 -17.55 2.48 0.98
N ARG A 403 -17.79 1.41 1.74
CA ARG A 403 -19.14 1.05 2.22
C ARG A 403 -19.67 2.03 3.27
N SER A 404 -18.77 2.63 4.03
CA SER A 404 -19.09 3.65 5.05
C SER A 404 -19.13 5.08 4.48
N GLY A 405 -18.79 5.26 3.20
CA GLY A 405 -18.77 6.56 2.54
C GLY A 405 -17.66 7.50 3.05
N ILE A 406 -16.58 6.94 3.58
CA ILE A 406 -15.39 7.68 4.00
C ILE A 406 -14.26 7.50 2.99
N ALA A 407 -13.27 8.39 3.01
CA ALA A 407 -12.09 8.26 2.16
C ALA A 407 -11.27 7.02 2.56
N PRO A 408 -10.68 6.29 1.59
CA PRO A 408 -9.67 5.27 1.86
C PRO A 408 -8.46 5.83 2.60
N ASP A 409 -7.70 4.95 3.28
CA ASP A 409 -6.50 5.34 4.04
C ASP A 409 -5.38 5.89 3.14
N PHE A 410 -5.34 5.49 1.88
CA PHE A 410 -4.48 6.06 0.84
C PHE A 410 -5.31 6.87 -0.13
N ASP A 411 -4.82 8.01 -0.51
CA ASP A 411 -5.46 8.84 -1.52
C ASP A 411 -4.65 8.91 -2.83
N VAL A 412 -5.17 9.65 -3.79
CA VAL A 412 -4.51 9.81 -5.09
C VAL A 412 -3.18 10.56 -4.98
N TYR A 413 -3.03 11.43 -3.98
CA TYR A 413 -1.79 12.18 -3.78
C TYR A 413 -0.68 11.28 -3.24
N ASP A 414 -1.02 10.34 -2.36
CA ASP A 414 -0.10 9.31 -1.90
C ASP A 414 0.34 8.41 -3.05
N ALA A 415 -0.61 7.92 -3.83
CA ALA A 415 -0.36 7.11 -5.01
C ALA A 415 0.61 7.79 -5.99
N ALA A 416 0.39 9.07 -6.30
CA ALA A 416 1.23 9.86 -7.19
C ALA A 416 2.62 10.13 -6.59
N THR A 417 2.68 10.56 -5.33
CA THR A 417 3.93 10.90 -4.64
C THR A 417 4.85 9.68 -4.52
N TRP A 418 4.33 8.55 -4.06
CA TRP A 418 5.14 7.35 -3.84
C TRP A 418 5.61 6.75 -5.17
N SER A 419 4.75 6.69 -6.18
CA SER A 419 5.10 6.20 -7.51
C SER A 419 6.15 7.09 -8.20
N SER A 420 6.12 8.40 -7.96
CA SER A 420 7.07 9.35 -8.58
C SER A 420 8.52 9.12 -8.15
N ILE A 421 8.76 8.48 -7.00
CA ILE A 421 10.13 8.17 -6.53
C ILE A 421 10.88 7.34 -7.57
N ALA A 422 10.23 6.35 -8.19
CA ALA A 422 10.86 5.53 -9.22
C ALA A 422 11.37 6.40 -10.38
N VAL A 423 10.49 7.23 -10.94
CA VAL A 423 10.78 8.08 -12.10
C VAL A 423 11.87 9.13 -11.79
N LEU A 424 11.77 9.76 -10.62
CA LEU A 424 12.74 10.79 -10.21
C LEU A 424 14.10 10.18 -9.89
N SER A 425 14.12 8.95 -9.33
CA SER A 425 15.37 8.23 -9.11
C SER A 425 16.10 7.92 -10.42
N GLU A 426 15.37 7.52 -11.47
CA GLU A 426 15.93 7.31 -12.81
C GLU A 426 16.54 8.59 -13.40
N LYS A 427 15.82 9.72 -13.27
CA LYS A 427 16.32 11.02 -13.71
C LYS A 427 17.62 11.40 -13.00
N SER A 428 17.66 11.22 -11.67
CA SER A 428 18.87 11.49 -10.88
C SER A 428 20.04 10.60 -11.31
N VAL A 429 19.83 9.27 -11.45
CA VAL A 429 20.86 8.33 -11.91
C VAL A 429 21.39 8.73 -13.30
N ALA A 430 20.49 9.06 -14.24
CA ALA A 430 20.86 9.45 -15.60
C ALA A 430 21.67 10.77 -15.63
N ASP A 431 21.45 11.68 -14.67
CA ASP A 431 22.17 12.96 -14.55
C ASP A 431 23.25 12.93 -13.44
N ARG A 432 23.94 11.81 -13.30
CA ARG A 432 25.09 11.66 -12.39
C ARG A 432 24.77 11.96 -10.92
N SER A 433 23.64 11.48 -10.45
CA SER A 433 23.15 11.67 -9.08
C SER A 433 22.91 13.13 -8.70
N ARG A 434 22.52 13.99 -9.64
CA ARG A 434 22.08 15.34 -9.31
C ARG A 434 20.74 15.32 -8.59
N PRO A 435 20.50 16.30 -7.69
CA PRO A 435 19.21 16.45 -7.04
C PRO A 435 18.10 16.67 -8.06
N VAL A 436 16.95 16.02 -7.80
CA VAL A 436 15.72 16.16 -8.59
C VAL A 436 14.58 16.48 -7.66
N ASP A 437 13.88 17.58 -7.92
CA ASP A 437 12.76 18.05 -7.10
C ASP A 437 11.51 17.19 -7.29
N PHE A 438 10.75 17.01 -6.23
CA PHE A 438 9.43 16.37 -6.28
C PHE A 438 8.34 17.38 -6.68
N PRO A 439 7.46 17.03 -7.63
CA PRO A 439 6.24 17.79 -7.86
C PRO A 439 5.37 17.80 -6.60
N ASP A 440 4.72 18.92 -6.32
CA ASP A 440 3.68 18.98 -5.30
C ASP A 440 2.33 18.54 -5.90
N PHE A 441 2.07 17.23 -5.88
CA PHE A 441 0.83 16.67 -6.37
C PHE A 441 -0.39 17.13 -5.58
N THR A 442 -0.21 17.50 -4.30
CA THR A 442 -1.28 17.98 -3.42
C THR A 442 -1.69 19.42 -3.70
N LYS A 443 -0.88 20.17 -4.49
CA LYS A 443 -1.10 21.60 -4.77
C LYS A 443 -1.22 22.41 -3.49
N GLY A 444 -0.40 22.08 -2.49
CA GLY A 444 -0.33 22.74 -1.20
C GLY A 444 -1.30 22.21 -0.14
N LYS A 445 -2.19 21.28 -0.47
CA LYS A 445 -3.17 20.71 0.49
C LYS A 445 -2.47 19.96 1.64
N TRP A 446 -1.28 19.40 1.40
CA TRP A 446 -0.50 18.70 2.43
C TRP A 446 -0.35 19.48 3.74
N LYS A 447 -0.37 20.83 3.68
CA LYS A 447 -0.23 21.71 4.87
C LYS A 447 -1.41 21.62 5.83
N THR A 448 -2.57 21.25 5.33
CA THR A 448 -3.83 21.25 6.09
C THR A 448 -4.49 19.87 6.14
N THR A 449 -3.99 18.90 5.37
CA THR A 449 -4.45 17.52 5.43
C THR A 449 -4.05 16.92 6.77
N PRO A 450 -5.00 16.43 7.59
CA PRO A 450 -4.69 15.84 8.88
C PRO A 450 -3.87 14.53 8.70
N PRO A 451 -3.09 14.15 9.71
CA PRO A 451 -2.45 12.85 9.73
C PRO A 451 -3.45 11.72 9.52
N ILE A 452 -3.01 10.65 8.86
CA ILE A 452 -3.82 9.46 8.63
C ILE A 452 -4.30 8.92 9.98
N GLN A 453 -5.57 8.57 10.06
CA GLN A 453 -6.18 7.99 11.25
C GLN A 453 -6.55 6.53 10.97
N ILE A 454 -5.76 5.62 11.51
CA ILE A 454 -6.06 4.19 11.47
C ILE A 454 -6.78 3.82 12.75
N MET A 455 -7.75 2.91 12.66
CA MET A 455 -8.54 2.45 13.80
C MET A 455 -7.66 2.10 15.01
N GLY A 456 -7.92 2.76 16.14
CA GLY A 456 -7.29 2.43 17.42
C GLY A 456 -6.01 3.18 17.78
N VAL A 457 -5.75 4.32 17.18
CA VAL A 457 -4.69 5.25 17.61
C VAL A 457 -5.28 6.44 18.37
#